data_6db1259981a71d342503a1171fb0031f
#
_entry.id   6db1259981a71d342503a1171fb0031f
#
_cell.length_a   1.000
_cell.length_b   1.000
_cell.length_c   1.000
_cell.angle_alpha   90.00
_cell.angle_beta   90.00
_cell.angle_gamma   90.00
#
_symmetry.space_group_name_H-M   'P 1'
#
loop_
_entity.id
_entity.type
_entity.pdbx_description
1 polymer ?
#
loop_
_entity_poly.entity_id
_entity_poly.type
_entity_poly.pdbx_seq_one_letter_code
_entity_poly.pdbx_strand_id
1 'polypeptide(L)'
;MSKLTAPNLARIQELADDIARQLQCSVEVTTPSINVIAASAQLGAVDSHRVASILERTPPPEPIPWMLSYGIQESSAPVRLPANAEYDMLPRVVIPLRHGPDLVGHVWIIDEHALSDAALASVSPQLSTLTKLVDERDA
;
A
#
# COMPACT_ATOMS: atom_id res chain seq x y z
N MET A 1 -17.52 13.95 -9.11
CA MET A 1 -17.20 14.14 -7.70
C MET A 1 -16.29 13.04 -7.21
N SER A 2 -15.37 13.36 -6.31
CA SER A 2 -14.45 12.39 -5.77
C SER A 2 -15.09 11.56 -4.65
N LYS A 3 -14.77 10.25 -4.58
CA LYS A 3 -15.07 9.44 -3.40
C LYS A 3 -14.13 9.72 -2.24
N LEU A 4 -13.02 10.42 -2.47
CA LEU A 4 -12.05 10.73 -1.41
C LEU A 4 -12.49 11.95 -0.62
N THR A 5 -13.70 11.85 -0.06
CA THR A 5 -14.26 12.84 0.86
C THR A 5 -13.60 12.69 2.24
N ALA A 6 -13.77 13.70 3.10
CA ALA A 6 -13.19 13.63 4.45
C ALA A 6 -13.66 12.38 5.23
N PRO A 7 -14.96 11.99 5.25
CA PRO A 7 -15.36 10.75 5.91
C PRO A 7 -14.72 9.51 5.31
N ASN A 8 -14.60 9.42 3.97
CA ASN A 8 -13.98 8.27 3.33
C ASN A 8 -12.50 8.21 3.60
N LEU A 9 -11.79 9.34 3.58
CA LEU A 9 -10.37 9.37 3.93
C LEU A 9 -10.14 8.94 5.37
N ALA A 10 -11.02 9.34 6.31
CA ALA A 10 -10.93 8.90 7.70
C ALA A 10 -11.13 7.39 7.80
N ARG A 11 -12.06 6.81 7.04
CA ARG A 11 -12.29 5.37 7.03
C ARG A 11 -11.12 4.61 6.42
N ILE A 12 -10.54 5.15 5.34
CA ILE A 12 -9.34 4.57 4.72
C ILE A 12 -8.19 4.55 5.74
N GLN A 13 -8.01 5.65 6.47
CA GLN A 13 -6.99 5.74 7.51
C GLN A 13 -7.21 4.69 8.61
N GLU A 14 -8.45 4.52 9.07
CA GLU A 14 -8.78 3.49 10.07
C GLU A 14 -8.42 2.10 9.57
N LEU A 15 -8.74 1.79 8.32
CA LEU A 15 -8.44 0.48 7.73
C LEU A 15 -6.94 0.25 7.59
N ALA A 16 -6.19 1.28 7.18
CA ALA A 16 -4.73 1.19 7.12
C ALA A 16 -4.15 0.91 8.52
N ASP A 17 -4.66 1.59 9.54
CA ASP A 17 -4.24 1.37 10.92
C ASP A 17 -4.60 -0.02 11.43
N ASP A 18 -5.79 -0.54 11.06
CA ASP A 18 -6.21 -1.89 11.44
C ASP A 18 -5.29 -2.95 10.84
N ILE A 19 -4.96 -2.80 9.56
CA ILE A 19 -4.03 -3.71 8.87
C ILE A 19 -2.66 -3.65 9.57
N ALA A 20 -2.17 -2.45 9.84
CA ALA A 20 -0.87 -2.26 10.49
C ALA A 20 -0.82 -2.94 11.85
N ARG A 21 -1.87 -2.78 12.66
CA ARG A 21 -1.95 -3.42 13.98
C ARG A 21 -2.02 -4.94 13.87
N GLN A 22 -2.82 -5.44 12.94
CA GLN A 22 -2.99 -6.88 12.77
C GLN A 22 -1.71 -7.55 12.30
N LEU A 23 -0.98 -6.93 11.39
CA LEU A 23 0.27 -7.46 10.83
C LEU A 23 1.51 -6.99 11.58
N GLN A 24 1.39 -5.99 12.45
CA GLN A 24 2.52 -5.36 13.15
C GLN A 24 3.56 -4.82 12.17
N CYS A 25 3.09 -4.16 11.13
CA CYS A 25 3.91 -3.59 10.05
C CYS A 25 3.41 -2.20 9.69
N SER A 26 4.31 -1.37 9.13
CA SER A 26 3.95 -0.08 8.59
C SER A 26 3.25 -0.25 7.23
N VAL A 27 2.12 0.44 7.03
CA VAL A 27 1.26 0.29 5.87
C VAL A 27 1.02 1.65 5.20
N GLU A 28 0.99 1.64 3.88
CA GLU A 28 0.69 2.83 3.08
C GLU A 28 -0.34 2.44 2.01
N VAL A 29 -1.33 3.30 1.76
CA VAL A 29 -2.34 3.11 0.72
C VAL A 29 -2.15 4.17 -0.34
N THR A 30 -2.08 3.77 -1.61
CA THR A 30 -1.83 4.69 -2.73
C THR A 30 -2.85 4.52 -3.84
N THR A 31 -2.91 5.54 -4.71
CA THR A 31 -3.59 5.45 -6.01
C THR A 31 -2.79 4.55 -6.95
N PRO A 32 -3.37 4.18 -8.14
CA PRO A 32 -2.59 3.42 -9.13
C PRO A 32 -1.33 4.14 -9.60
N SER A 33 -1.32 5.46 -9.61
CA SER A 33 -0.15 6.26 -9.98
C SER A 33 0.80 6.49 -8.80
N ILE A 34 0.60 5.78 -7.70
CA ILE A 34 1.46 5.77 -6.51
C ILE A 34 1.48 7.12 -5.78
N ASN A 35 0.34 7.78 -5.69
CA ASN A 35 0.16 8.94 -4.81
C ASN A 35 -0.43 8.47 -3.47
N VAL A 36 0.13 8.94 -2.37
CA VAL A 36 -0.25 8.47 -1.03
C VAL A 36 -1.62 9.01 -0.64
N ILE A 37 -2.54 8.11 -0.32
CA ILE A 37 -3.88 8.43 0.21
C ILE A 37 -3.86 8.39 1.73
N ALA A 38 -3.21 7.39 2.30
CA ALA A 38 -3.13 7.20 3.74
C ALA A 38 -1.86 6.45 4.11
N ALA A 39 -1.38 6.70 5.33
CA ALA A 39 -0.26 5.97 5.91
C ALA A 39 -0.63 5.64 7.36
N SER A 40 -0.36 4.40 7.78
CA SER A 40 -0.63 3.96 9.14
C SER A 40 0.36 4.57 10.13
N ALA A 41 0.07 4.40 11.44
CA ALA A 41 1.11 4.52 12.45
C ALA A 41 2.29 3.62 12.05
N GLN A 42 3.51 4.11 12.25
CA GLN A 42 4.71 3.40 11.78
C GLN A 42 5.10 2.33 12.80
N LEU A 43 4.49 1.16 12.67
CA LEU A 43 4.77 -0.01 13.51
C LEU A 43 5.90 -0.81 12.87
N GLY A 44 6.81 -1.33 13.70
CA GLY A 44 7.97 -2.08 13.21
C GLY A 44 8.99 -1.19 12.52
N ALA A 45 9.77 -1.78 11.61
CA ALA A 45 10.83 -1.06 10.90
C ALA A 45 10.27 -0.10 9.87
N VAL A 46 10.93 1.04 9.72
CA VAL A 46 10.59 2.08 8.74
C VAL A 46 11.89 2.51 8.08
N ASP A 47 11.87 2.72 6.77
CA ASP A 47 13.04 3.18 6.03
C ASP A 47 12.86 4.64 5.56
N SER A 48 13.95 5.24 5.08
CA SER A 48 13.93 6.64 4.64
C SER A 48 13.04 6.83 3.41
N HIS A 49 12.92 5.82 2.55
CA HIS A 49 12.02 5.88 1.39
C HIS A 49 10.57 6.07 1.85
N ARG A 50 10.13 5.29 2.87
CA ARG A 50 8.77 5.41 3.41
C ARG A 50 8.55 6.78 4.05
N VAL A 51 9.51 7.28 4.81
CA VAL A 51 9.41 8.60 5.44
C VAL A 51 9.27 9.68 4.37
N ALA A 52 10.10 9.64 3.33
CA ALA A 52 10.02 10.60 2.24
C ALA A 52 8.66 10.55 1.54
N SER A 53 8.15 9.35 1.24
CA SER A 53 6.87 9.21 0.54
C SER A 53 5.70 9.74 1.37
N ILE A 54 5.73 9.56 2.69
CA ILE A 54 4.70 10.09 3.58
C ILE A 54 4.72 11.62 3.60
N LEU A 55 5.90 12.20 3.76
CA LEU A 55 6.04 13.65 3.86
C LEU A 55 5.68 14.35 2.55
N GLU A 56 6.03 13.76 1.42
CA GLU A 56 5.82 14.34 0.10
C GLU A 56 4.51 13.91 -0.56
N ARG A 57 3.82 12.92 0.02
CA ARG A 57 2.61 12.30 -0.52
C ARG A 57 2.84 11.58 -1.86
N THR A 58 4.08 11.42 -2.25
CA THR A 58 4.50 10.69 -3.45
C THR A 58 5.87 10.08 -3.19
N PRO A 59 6.19 8.89 -3.76
CA PRO A 59 7.50 8.30 -3.52
C PRO A 59 8.60 9.06 -4.25
N PRO A 60 9.86 8.94 -3.78
CA PRO A 60 10.98 9.38 -4.58
C PRO A 60 10.92 8.73 -5.97
N PRO A 61 11.19 9.48 -7.06
CA PRO A 61 11.00 8.96 -8.42
C PRO A 61 12.02 7.90 -8.82
N GLU A 62 13.22 7.91 -8.27
CA GLU A 62 14.32 7.06 -8.72
C GLU A 62 14.01 5.56 -8.63
N PRO A 63 13.45 5.01 -7.52
CA PRO A 63 13.19 3.57 -7.45
C PRO A 63 11.95 3.12 -8.21
N ILE A 64 11.12 4.02 -8.73
CA ILE A 64 9.85 3.63 -9.38
C ILE A 64 10.04 2.64 -10.53
N PRO A 65 10.97 2.87 -11.50
CA PRO A 65 11.16 1.89 -12.58
C PRO A 65 11.55 0.51 -12.05
N TRP A 66 12.38 0.45 -11.00
CA TRP A 66 12.74 -0.81 -10.38
C TRP A 66 11.52 -1.50 -9.77
N MET A 67 10.67 -0.76 -9.04
CA MET A 67 9.45 -1.33 -8.44
C MET A 67 8.50 -1.85 -9.51
N LEU A 68 8.31 -1.09 -10.60
CA LEU A 68 7.42 -1.48 -11.69
C LEU A 68 7.91 -2.73 -12.41
N SER A 69 9.21 -3.00 -12.41
CA SER A 69 9.77 -4.18 -13.05
C SER A 69 9.29 -5.49 -12.42
N TYR A 70 8.75 -5.45 -11.21
CA TYR A 70 8.19 -6.62 -10.54
C TYR A 70 6.73 -6.88 -10.89
N GLY A 71 6.15 -6.09 -11.80
CA GLY A 71 4.78 -6.32 -12.27
C GLY A 71 3.70 -5.88 -11.30
N ILE A 72 3.96 -4.90 -10.44
CA ILE A 72 3.01 -4.49 -9.41
C ILE A 72 1.72 -3.91 -9.98
N GLN A 73 1.74 -3.39 -11.21
CA GLN A 73 0.54 -2.82 -11.84
C GLN A 73 -0.26 -3.85 -12.64
N GLU A 74 0.37 -4.95 -13.02
CA GLU A 74 -0.27 -6.01 -13.81
C GLU A 74 -0.78 -7.15 -12.93
N SER A 75 -0.21 -7.34 -11.75
CA SER A 75 -0.53 -8.46 -10.88
C SER A 75 -1.93 -8.37 -10.29
N SER A 76 -2.57 -9.53 -10.11
CA SER A 76 -3.81 -9.67 -9.34
C SER A 76 -3.56 -10.24 -7.94
N ALA A 77 -2.32 -10.56 -7.62
CA ALA A 77 -1.90 -11.16 -6.34
C ALA A 77 -0.83 -10.28 -5.68
N PRO A 78 -0.60 -10.42 -4.37
CA PRO A 78 0.47 -9.70 -3.69
C PRO A 78 1.83 -9.95 -4.35
N VAL A 79 2.62 -8.89 -4.50
CA VAL A 79 3.96 -8.94 -5.08
C VAL A 79 4.97 -8.63 -3.98
N ARG A 80 6.00 -9.46 -3.85
CA ARG A 80 7.05 -9.27 -2.85
C ARG A 80 8.25 -8.59 -3.49
N LEU A 81 8.58 -7.39 -3.00
CA LEU A 81 9.77 -6.66 -3.44
C LEU A 81 10.90 -6.95 -2.46
N PRO A 82 12.09 -7.36 -2.93
CA PRO A 82 13.25 -7.53 -2.04
C PRO A 82 13.75 -6.18 -1.53
N ALA A 83 14.60 -6.22 -0.51
CA ALA A 83 15.30 -5.03 -0.06
C ALA A 83 16.11 -4.43 -1.19
N ASN A 84 16.24 -3.11 -1.20
CA ASN A 84 17.09 -2.41 -2.17
C ASN A 84 17.93 -1.37 -1.41
N ALA A 85 19.19 -1.73 -1.15
CA ALA A 85 20.10 -0.87 -0.37
C ALA A 85 20.44 0.43 -1.10
N GLU A 86 20.43 0.42 -2.44
CA GLU A 86 20.71 1.63 -3.22
C GLU A 86 19.74 2.76 -2.90
N TYR A 87 18.47 2.40 -2.64
CA TYR A 87 17.42 3.38 -2.35
C TYR A 87 16.98 3.37 -0.88
N ASP A 88 17.75 2.70 -0.02
CA ASP A 88 17.42 2.54 1.40
C ASP A 88 15.97 2.02 1.59
N MET A 89 15.66 0.94 0.92
CA MET A 89 14.35 0.30 0.99
C MET A 89 14.44 -1.06 1.64
N LEU A 90 13.65 -1.27 2.69
CA LEU A 90 13.40 -2.58 3.29
C LEU A 90 12.48 -3.40 2.37
N PRO A 91 12.44 -4.74 2.54
CA PRO A 91 11.50 -5.55 1.76
C PRO A 91 10.07 -5.07 1.93
N ARG A 92 9.27 -5.20 0.87
CA ARG A 92 7.87 -4.80 0.88
C ARG A 92 6.99 -5.88 0.26
N VAL A 93 5.74 -5.91 0.72
CA VAL A 93 4.66 -6.58 -0.01
C VAL A 93 3.78 -5.50 -0.59
N VAL A 94 3.53 -5.58 -1.89
CA VAL A 94 2.64 -4.65 -2.60
C VAL A 94 1.39 -5.42 -2.98
N ILE A 95 0.24 -5.02 -2.43
CA ILE A 95 -1.03 -5.70 -2.67
C ILE A 95 -1.85 -4.84 -3.63
N PRO A 96 -2.17 -5.35 -4.83
CA PRO A 96 -3.02 -4.60 -5.75
C PRO A 96 -4.45 -4.60 -5.25
N LEU A 97 -5.10 -3.45 -5.31
CA LEU A 97 -6.53 -3.33 -5.07
C LEU A 97 -7.21 -3.25 -6.43
N ARG A 98 -8.06 -4.25 -6.73
CA ARG A 98 -8.70 -4.35 -8.03
C ARG A 98 -10.20 -4.45 -7.91
N HIS A 99 -10.89 -3.77 -8.81
CA HIS A 99 -12.31 -3.94 -9.04
C HIS A 99 -12.47 -4.63 -10.40
N GLY A 100 -12.71 -5.94 -10.36
CA GLY A 100 -12.62 -6.75 -11.57
C GLY A 100 -11.20 -6.73 -12.12
N PRO A 101 -11.01 -6.45 -13.44
CA PRO A 101 -9.68 -6.37 -14.03
C PRO A 101 -8.97 -5.04 -13.76
N ASP A 102 -9.67 -4.04 -13.22
CA ASP A 102 -9.14 -2.67 -13.12
C ASP A 102 -8.41 -2.44 -11.81
N LEU A 103 -7.19 -1.91 -11.90
CA LEU A 103 -6.41 -1.53 -10.75
C LEU A 103 -6.92 -0.19 -10.21
N VAL A 104 -7.29 -0.17 -8.92
CA VAL A 104 -7.82 1.05 -8.29
C VAL A 104 -6.92 1.58 -7.18
N GLY A 105 -5.90 0.86 -6.81
CA GLY A 105 -4.93 1.31 -5.81
C GLY A 105 -3.97 0.21 -5.43
N HIS A 106 -3.10 0.52 -4.46
CA HIS A 106 -2.15 -0.44 -3.88
C HIS A 106 -2.09 -0.26 -2.38
N VAL A 107 -1.82 -1.36 -1.68
CA VAL A 107 -1.42 -1.34 -0.26
C VAL A 107 0.03 -1.78 -0.19
N TRP A 108 0.87 -0.99 0.48
CA TRP A 108 2.32 -1.20 0.59
C TRP A 108 2.65 -1.51 2.05
N ILE A 109 3.20 -2.70 2.29
CA ILE A 109 3.54 -3.17 3.63
C ILE A 109 5.04 -3.35 3.71
N ILE A 110 5.71 -2.69 4.69
CA ILE A 110 7.11 -2.97 4.96
C ILE A 110 7.18 -4.32 5.65
N ASP A 111 7.87 -5.27 5.03
CA ASP A 111 7.84 -6.68 5.40
C ASP A 111 9.21 -7.14 5.91
N GLU A 112 9.56 -6.75 7.14
CA GLU A 112 10.85 -7.13 7.72
C GLU A 112 10.90 -8.59 8.20
N HIS A 113 9.75 -9.25 8.38
CA HIS A 113 9.65 -10.60 8.95
C HIS A 113 9.15 -11.65 7.99
N ALA A 114 9.07 -11.35 6.69
CA ALA A 114 8.60 -12.26 5.66
C ALA A 114 7.20 -12.82 5.99
N LEU A 115 6.19 -11.94 5.96
CA LEU A 115 4.82 -12.31 6.24
C LEU A 115 4.37 -13.50 5.38
N SER A 116 3.70 -14.46 6.01
CA SER A 116 3.18 -15.63 5.31
C SER A 116 1.97 -15.25 4.44
N ASP A 117 1.66 -16.11 3.47
CA ASP A 117 0.45 -15.93 2.66
C ASP A 117 -0.81 -15.95 3.54
N ALA A 118 -0.82 -16.78 4.59
CA ALA A 118 -1.93 -16.82 5.53
C ALA A 118 -2.08 -15.48 6.29
N ALA A 119 -0.97 -14.88 6.71
CA ALA A 119 -1.01 -13.58 7.37
C ALA A 119 -1.57 -12.51 6.44
N LEU A 120 -1.13 -12.49 5.17
CA LEU A 120 -1.65 -11.54 4.19
C LEU A 120 -3.14 -11.78 3.92
N ALA A 121 -3.57 -13.05 3.83
CA ALA A 121 -4.97 -13.38 3.63
C ALA A 121 -5.85 -12.94 4.81
N SER A 122 -5.30 -12.87 6.01
CA SER A 122 -6.05 -12.49 7.21
C SER A 122 -6.62 -11.08 7.15
N VAL A 123 -6.05 -10.18 6.34
CA VAL A 123 -6.54 -8.81 6.20
C VAL A 123 -7.45 -8.62 4.97
N SER A 124 -7.87 -9.72 4.32
CA SER A 124 -8.76 -9.65 3.16
C SER A 124 -10.03 -8.82 3.37
N PRO A 125 -10.71 -8.87 4.55
CA PRO A 125 -11.89 -8.03 4.74
C PRO A 125 -11.56 -6.54 4.65
N GLN A 126 -10.44 -6.10 5.23
CA GLN A 126 -10.02 -4.71 5.16
C GLN A 126 -9.67 -4.31 3.73
N LEU A 127 -8.97 -5.20 2.99
CA LEU A 127 -8.60 -4.94 1.60
C LEU A 127 -9.83 -4.80 0.71
N SER A 128 -10.85 -5.63 0.92
CA SER A 128 -12.09 -5.56 0.18
C SER A 128 -12.80 -4.21 0.39
N THR A 129 -12.85 -3.74 1.63
CA THR A 129 -13.46 -2.45 1.95
C THR A 129 -12.63 -1.30 1.37
N LEU A 130 -11.29 -1.37 1.49
CA LEU A 130 -10.40 -0.37 0.89
C LEU A 130 -10.62 -0.25 -0.60
N THR A 131 -10.74 -1.38 -1.31
CA THR A 131 -10.95 -1.38 -2.75
C THR A 131 -12.18 -0.56 -3.13
N LYS A 132 -13.27 -0.70 -2.38
CA LYS A 132 -14.50 0.06 -2.64
C LYS A 132 -14.31 1.55 -2.36
N LEU A 133 -13.58 1.89 -1.31
CA LEU A 133 -13.40 3.29 -0.90
C LEU A 133 -12.45 4.05 -1.80
N VAL A 134 -11.40 3.40 -2.31
CA VAL A 134 -10.40 4.07 -3.17
C VAL A 134 -10.76 4.09 -4.64
N ASP A 135 -11.77 3.32 -5.05
CA ASP A 135 -12.22 3.28 -6.44
C ASP A 135 -13.05 4.52 -6.74
N GLU A 136 -12.43 5.52 -7.38
CA GLU A 136 -13.09 6.79 -7.69
C GLU A 136 -13.92 6.78 -8.97
N ARG A 137 -13.90 5.69 -9.74
CA ARG A 137 -14.56 5.64 -11.04
C ARG A 137 -16.07 5.76 -10.94
N ASP A 138 -16.64 5.35 -9.82
CA ASP A 138 -18.08 5.38 -9.56
C ASP A 138 -18.50 6.61 -8.75
N ALA A 139 -17.63 7.59 -8.61
CA ALA A 139 -17.90 8.78 -7.80
C ALA A 139 -18.79 9.84 -8.55
#